data_6e1b2e63868d7b982b6503bec5a1d666
#
_entry.id   6e1b2e63868d7b982b6503bec5a1d666
#
_cell.length_a   1.000
_cell.length_b   1.000
_cell.length_c   1.000
_cell.angle_alpha   90.00
_cell.angle_beta   90.00
_cell.angle_gamma   90.00
#
_symmetry.space_group_name_H-M   'P 1'
#
loop_
_entity.id
_entity.type
_entity.pdbx_description
1 polymer ?
#
loop_
_entity_poly.entity_id
_entity_poly.type
_entity_poly.pdbx_seq_one_letter_code
_entity_poly.pdbx_strand_id
1 'polypeptide(L)'
;MSKIRILGIDPGLRITGFGVIDKLGEKIDYIASGTIKTASGKTENNEELPARLKIILDGLFEVIDTYLPEQVAVEKVFVNVNPQSTLLLGQARGAAISAAVIRNLFVAEYTALQVKQSVVGNGHAQKEQVQDMVKRLLNLPATPSPDSADA
;
A
#
# COMPACT_ATOMS: atom_id res chain seq x y z
N MET A 1 12.65 2.19 -24.24
CA MET A 1 12.23 2.35 -22.84
C MET A 1 11.66 1.04 -22.34
N SER A 2 12.15 0.57 -21.22
CA SER A 2 11.66 -0.67 -20.62
C SER A 2 10.46 -0.40 -19.72
N LYS A 3 9.54 -1.34 -19.67
CA LYS A 3 8.40 -1.32 -18.78
C LYS A 3 8.83 -1.77 -17.39
N ILE A 4 8.43 -1.04 -16.37
CA ILE A 4 8.71 -1.36 -14.97
C ILE A 4 7.40 -1.64 -14.24
N ARG A 5 7.34 -2.76 -13.54
CA ARG A 5 6.19 -3.10 -12.70
C ARG A 5 6.46 -2.67 -11.26
N ILE A 6 5.53 -1.91 -10.70
CA ILE A 6 5.64 -1.33 -9.38
C ILE A 6 4.48 -1.80 -8.51
N LEU A 7 4.81 -2.28 -7.31
CA LEU A 7 3.84 -2.60 -6.27
C LEU A 7 3.82 -1.47 -5.24
N GLY A 8 2.69 -0.83 -5.08
CA GLY A 8 2.45 0.13 -4.00
C GLY A 8 1.79 -0.56 -2.82
N ILE A 9 2.21 -0.23 -1.61
CA ILE A 9 1.67 -0.80 -0.38
C ILE A 9 1.30 0.34 0.57
N ASP A 10 0.06 0.31 1.05
CA ASP A 10 -0.42 1.15 2.14
C ASP A 10 -0.59 0.26 3.38
N PRO A 11 0.44 0.20 4.27
CA PRO A 11 0.42 -0.73 5.38
C PRO A 11 -0.61 -0.34 6.44
N GLY A 12 -1.34 -1.33 6.92
CA GLY A 12 -2.24 -1.19 8.05
C GLY A 12 -2.39 -2.53 8.76
N LEU A 13 -2.53 -2.49 10.08
CA LEU A 13 -2.62 -3.72 10.87
C LEU A 13 -3.92 -4.48 10.59
N ARG A 14 -5.01 -3.77 10.37
CA ARG A 14 -6.33 -4.35 10.08
C ARG A 14 -6.54 -4.56 8.59
N ILE A 15 -6.16 -3.57 7.80
CA ILE A 15 -6.30 -3.56 6.36
C ILE A 15 -5.02 -3.01 5.76
N THR A 16 -4.38 -3.80 4.92
CA THR A 16 -3.25 -3.36 4.10
C THR A 16 -3.72 -3.25 2.67
N GLY A 17 -3.60 -2.06 2.10
CA GLY A 17 -3.92 -1.82 0.68
C GLY A 17 -2.73 -2.14 -0.21
N PHE A 18 -3.00 -2.62 -1.42
CA PHE A 18 -1.97 -2.79 -2.43
C PHE A 18 -2.49 -2.38 -3.81
N GLY A 19 -1.56 -1.94 -4.64
CA GLY A 19 -1.82 -1.66 -6.05
C GLY A 19 -0.63 -2.04 -6.90
N VAL A 20 -0.87 -2.55 -8.08
CA VAL A 20 0.16 -2.93 -9.04
C VAL A 20 -0.07 -2.16 -10.33
N ILE A 21 0.97 -1.48 -10.80
CA ILE A 21 0.95 -0.73 -12.05
C ILE A 21 2.16 -1.09 -12.90
N ASP A 22 2.01 -0.91 -14.21
CA ASP A 22 3.13 -0.90 -15.14
C ASP A 22 3.40 0.53 -15.58
N LYS A 23 4.66 0.90 -15.60
CA LYS A 23 5.11 2.21 -16.07
C LYS A 23 6.01 2.03 -17.29
N LEU A 24 5.66 2.68 -18.38
CA LEU A 24 6.46 2.77 -19.58
C LEU A 24 6.58 4.25 -19.97
N GLY A 25 7.73 4.85 -19.66
CA GLY A 25 7.88 6.30 -19.79
C GLY A 25 6.89 7.03 -18.89
N GLU A 26 6.03 7.86 -19.45
CA GLU A 26 4.96 8.55 -18.72
C GLU A 26 3.64 7.79 -18.70
N LYS A 27 3.54 6.71 -19.48
CA LYS A 27 2.33 5.89 -19.54
C LYS A 27 2.28 4.98 -18.34
N ILE A 28 1.12 4.97 -17.64
CA ILE A 28 0.86 4.13 -16.48
C ILE A 28 -0.36 3.27 -16.77
N ASP A 29 -0.18 1.96 -16.66
CA ASP A 29 -1.26 0.99 -16.84
C ASP A 29 -1.60 0.33 -15.50
N TYR A 30 -2.88 0.25 -15.20
CA TYR A 30 -3.38 -0.49 -14.03
C TYR A 30 -3.28 -1.99 -14.29
N ILE A 31 -2.74 -2.72 -13.32
CA ILE A 31 -2.64 -4.18 -13.38
C ILE A 31 -3.59 -4.83 -12.38
N ALA A 32 -3.49 -4.44 -11.10
CA ALA A 32 -4.32 -5.02 -10.05
C ALA A 32 -4.34 -4.12 -8.82
N SER A 33 -5.32 -4.30 -7.96
CA SER A 33 -5.36 -3.69 -6.64
C SER A 33 -6.26 -4.51 -5.72
N GLY A 34 -6.12 -4.28 -4.43
CA GLY A 34 -6.94 -4.95 -3.45
C GLY A 34 -6.53 -4.61 -2.03
N THR A 35 -7.08 -5.35 -1.10
CA THR A 35 -6.78 -5.22 0.32
C THR A 35 -6.52 -6.58 0.93
N ILE A 36 -5.64 -6.59 1.93
CA ILE A 36 -5.39 -7.74 2.78
C ILE A 36 -6.00 -7.43 4.14
N LYS A 37 -7.04 -8.16 4.52
CA LYS A 37 -7.74 -7.95 5.78
C LYS A 37 -7.28 -8.98 6.78
N THR A 38 -6.90 -8.53 7.99
CA THR A 38 -6.38 -9.40 9.04
C THR A 38 -7.39 -9.69 10.13
N ALA A 39 -8.47 -8.90 10.21
CA ALA A 39 -9.47 -9.03 11.25
C ALA A 39 -10.81 -9.48 10.67
N SER A 40 -11.40 -10.54 11.26
CA SER A 40 -12.79 -10.89 11.06
C SER A 40 -13.62 -10.37 12.23
N GLY A 41 -13.81 -9.09 12.29
CA GLY A 41 -14.87 -8.38 13.00
C GLY A 41 -15.01 -8.45 14.51
N LYS A 42 -14.40 -9.35 15.28
CA LYS A 42 -14.77 -9.50 16.70
C LYS A 42 -13.67 -9.62 17.74
N THR A 43 -12.43 -9.84 17.35
CA THR A 43 -11.35 -10.04 18.31
C THR A 43 -10.20 -9.10 18.01
N GLU A 44 -9.97 -8.15 18.91
CA GLU A 44 -8.91 -7.16 18.79
C GLU A 44 -7.93 -7.28 19.95
N ASN A 45 -7.50 -8.49 20.25
CA ASN A 45 -6.53 -8.73 21.30
C ASN A 45 -5.11 -8.57 20.76
N ASN A 46 -4.24 -7.96 21.57
CA ASN A 46 -2.80 -7.93 21.30
C ASN A 46 -2.21 -9.33 21.12
N GLU A 47 -2.86 -10.34 21.65
CA GLU A 47 -2.48 -11.75 21.48
C GLU A 47 -2.57 -12.22 20.03
N GLU A 48 -3.37 -11.53 19.21
CA GLU A 48 -3.53 -11.85 17.80
C GLU A 48 -2.52 -11.14 16.88
N LEU A 49 -1.68 -10.27 17.42
CA LEU A 49 -0.73 -9.51 16.64
C LEU A 49 0.18 -10.38 15.76
N PRO A 50 0.81 -11.44 16.29
CA PRO A 50 1.63 -12.32 15.45
C PRO A 50 0.84 -12.95 14.30
N ALA A 51 -0.40 -13.36 14.56
CA ALA A 51 -1.27 -13.94 13.53
C ALA A 51 -1.62 -12.91 12.45
N ARG A 52 -1.88 -11.67 12.84
CA ARG A 52 -2.15 -10.58 11.88
C ARG A 52 -0.93 -10.27 11.03
N LEU A 53 0.25 -10.22 11.61
CA LEU A 53 1.50 -10.01 10.88
C LEU A 53 1.74 -11.12 9.87
N LYS A 54 1.45 -12.36 10.25
CA LYS A 54 1.55 -13.50 9.33
C LYS A 54 0.61 -13.35 8.13
N ILE A 55 -0.63 -12.93 8.36
CA ILE A 55 -1.60 -12.71 7.28
C ILE A 55 -1.11 -11.63 6.32
N ILE A 56 -0.56 -10.54 6.83
CA ILE A 56 0.02 -9.48 6.00
C ILE A 56 1.17 -10.02 5.16
N LEU A 57 2.11 -10.74 5.78
CA LEU A 57 3.26 -11.32 5.09
C LEU A 57 2.82 -12.29 4.00
N ASP A 58 1.96 -13.25 4.35
CA ASP A 58 1.49 -14.28 3.41
C ASP A 58 0.74 -13.64 2.24
N GLY A 59 -0.12 -12.66 2.54
CA GLY A 59 -0.87 -11.94 1.51
C GLY A 59 0.04 -11.17 0.55
N LEU A 60 1.05 -10.49 1.08
CA LEU A 60 2.00 -9.75 0.24
C LEU A 60 2.91 -10.69 -0.55
N PHE A 61 3.34 -11.80 0.01
CA PHE A 61 4.08 -12.81 -0.75
C PHE A 61 3.25 -13.32 -1.93
N GLU A 62 1.97 -13.59 -1.71
CA GLU A 62 1.08 -14.02 -2.78
C GLU A 62 0.96 -12.97 -3.88
N VAL A 63 0.80 -11.71 -3.53
CA VAL A 63 0.75 -10.60 -4.48
C VAL A 63 2.06 -10.48 -5.25
N ILE A 64 3.19 -10.51 -4.55
CA ILE A 64 4.51 -10.39 -5.17
C ILE A 64 4.77 -11.56 -6.12
N ASP A 65 4.47 -12.78 -5.68
CA ASP A 65 4.73 -13.99 -6.47
C ASP A 65 3.79 -14.10 -7.68
N THR A 66 2.58 -13.53 -7.59
CA THR A 66 1.60 -13.51 -8.68
C THR A 66 1.95 -12.48 -9.74
N TYR A 67 2.25 -11.25 -9.33
CA TYR A 67 2.42 -10.12 -10.26
C TYR A 67 3.87 -9.84 -10.63
N LEU A 68 4.83 -10.36 -9.87
CA LEU A 68 6.27 -10.22 -10.11
C LEU A 68 6.71 -8.76 -10.29
N PRO A 69 6.44 -7.88 -9.32
CA PRO A 69 6.89 -6.50 -9.41
C PRO A 69 8.41 -6.42 -9.33
N GLU A 70 8.97 -5.35 -9.88
CA GLU A 70 10.42 -5.08 -9.84
C GLU A 70 10.78 -4.10 -8.73
N GLN A 71 9.84 -3.25 -8.35
CA GLN A 71 10.02 -2.23 -7.32
C GLN A 71 8.80 -2.17 -6.42
N VAL A 72 9.04 -1.73 -5.18
CA VAL A 72 7.99 -1.56 -4.17
C VAL A 72 8.03 -0.13 -3.66
N ALA A 73 6.87 0.50 -3.56
CA ALA A 73 6.70 1.81 -2.94
C ALA A 73 5.84 1.67 -1.69
N VAL A 74 6.30 2.23 -0.57
CA VAL A 74 5.60 2.17 0.71
C VAL A 74 5.50 3.58 1.28
N GLU A 75 4.34 3.95 1.81
CA GLU A 75 4.15 5.22 2.47
C GLU A 75 4.87 5.24 3.83
N LYS A 76 5.53 6.36 4.13
CA LYS A 76 6.17 6.57 5.43
C LYS A 76 5.11 6.84 6.50
N VAL A 77 5.35 6.29 7.67
CA VAL A 77 4.52 6.52 8.86
C VAL A 77 5.12 7.64 9.69
N PHE A 78 4.28 8.56 10.16
CA PHE A 78 4.65 9.57 11.13
C PHE A 78 4.09 9.25 12.50
N VAL A 79 4.74 9.76 13.54
CA VAL A 79 4.24 9.64 14.91
C VAL A 79 2.86 10.31 14.99
N ASN A 80 1.87 9.53 15.41
CA ASN A 80 0.51 9.99 15.59
C ASN A 80 0.28 10.46 17.03
N VAL A 81 -0.87 11.06 17.29
CA VAL A 81 -1.29 11.49 18.64
C VAL A 81 -1.34 10.31 19.61
N ASN A 82 -1.64 9.11 19.13
CA ASN A 82 -1.67 7.89 19.92
C ASN A 82 -0.41 7.05 19.68
N PRO A 83 0.54 7.00 20.65
CA PRO A 83 1.78 6.22 20.49
C PRO A 83 1.55 4.73 20.30
N GLN A 84 0.53 4.14 20.92
CA GLN A 84 0.23 2.72 20.78
C GLN A 84 -0.21 2.38 19.35
N SER A 85 -1.07 3.19 18.77
CA SER A 85 -1.48 3.02 17.37
C SER A 85 -0.31 3.17 16.42
N THR A 86 0.59 4.10 16.69
CA THR A 86 1.81 4.30 15.91
C THR A 86 2.72 3.07 15.96
N LEU A 87 2.90 2.47 17.14
CA LEU A 87 3.70 1.25 17.30
C LEU A 87 3.10 0.08 16.52
N LEU A 88 1.79 -0.12 16.61
CA LEU A 88 1.10 -1.19 15.89
C LEU A 88 1.20 -1.01 14.37
N LEU A 89 1.02 0.23 13.90
CA LEU A 89 1.18 0.54 12.49
C LEU A 89 2.61 0.31 12.02
N GLY A 90 3.59 0.66 12.85
CA GLY A 90 5.00 0.42 12.57
C GLY A 90 5.32 -1.07 12.40
N GLN A 91 4.66 -1.94 13.16
CA GLN A 91 4.83 -3.38 13.03
C GLN A 91 4.24 -3.91 11.72
N ALA A 92 3.06 -3.45 11.36
CA ALA A 92 2.44 -3.80 10.07
C ALA A 92 3.31 -3.34 8.91
N ARG A 93 3.85 -2.12 9.01
CA ARG A 93 4.76 -1.56 8.01
C ARG A 93 6.06 -2.37 7.91
N GLY A 94 6.62 -2.77 9.04
CA GLY A 94 7.80 -3.62 9.08
C GLY A 94 7.56 -4.97 8.40
N ALA A 95 6.40 -5.58 8.63
CA ALA A 95 6.02 -6.82 7.96
C ALA A 95 5.94 -6.63 6.43
N ALA A 96 5.35 -5.53 5.98
CA ALA A 96 5.23 -5.23 4.55
C ALA A 96 6.60 -5.04 3.89
N ILE A 97 7.49 -4.27 4.52
CA ILE A 97 8.85 -4.05 4.03
C ILE A 97 9.63 -5.38 4.03
N SER A 98 9.46 -6.18 5.08
CA SER A 98 10.14 -7.48 5.18
C SER A 98 9.74 -8.42 4.04
N ALA A 99 8.46 -8.45 3.67
CA ALA A 99 8.00 -9.25 2.53
C ALA A 99 8.73 -8.86 1.24
N ALA A 100 8.83 -7.56 0.98
CA ALA A 100 9.54 -7.05 -0.20
C ALA A 100 11.04 -7.38 -0.16
N VAL A 101 11.67 -7.16 0.98
CA VAL A 101 13.11 -7.41 1.16
C VAL A 101 13.45 -8.90 1.03
N ILE A 102 12.62 -9.77 1.58
CA ILE A 102 12.82 -11.23 1.46
C ILE A 102 12.77 -11.67 -0.01
N ARG A 103 11.98 -11.01 -0.82
CA ARG A 103 11.91 -11.26 -2.28
C ARG A 103 12.95 -10.46 -3.09
N ASN A 104 13.91 -9.83 -2.42
CA ASN A 104 15.01 -9.06 -3.03
C ASN A 104 14.52 -7.87 -3.89
N LEU A 105 13.43 -7.25 -3.49
CA LEU A 105 12.86 -6.09 -4.18
C LEU A 105 13.41 -4.79 -3.58
N PHE A 106 13.64 -3.81 -4.45
CA PHE A 106 13.97 -2.45 -4.01
C PHE A 106 12.73 -1.79 -3.41
N VAL A 107 12.89 -1.19 -2.22
CA VAL A 107 11.79 -0.50 -1.51
C VAL A 107 12.09 0.99 -1.46
N ALA A 108 11.21 1.79 -2.04
CA ALA A 108 11.21 3.25 -1.92
C ALA A 108 10.13 3.68 -0.94
N GLU A 109 10.41 4.72 -0.16
CA GLU A 109 9.48 5.24 0.84
C GLU A 109 9.08 6.67 0.49
N TYR A 110 7.80 6.98 0.65
CA TYR A 110 7.22 8.29 0.35
C TYR A 110 6.32 8.75 1.48
N THR A 111 6.36 10.06 1.80
CA THR A 111 5.43 10.64 2.76
C THR A 111 4.03 10.77 2.17
N ALA A 112 3.00 10.80 3.03
CA ALA A 112 1.63 11.07 2.58
C ALA A 112 1.53 12.37 1.79
N LEU A 113 2.26 13.39 2.23
CA LEU A 113 2.31 14.69 1.55
C LEU A 113 2.88 14.56 0.13
N GLN A 114 3.98 13.82 -0.03
CA GLN A 114 4.61 13.58 -1.34
C GLN A 114 3.67 12.82 -2.27
N VAL A 115 2.98 11.81 -1.75
CA VAL A 115 2.01 11.01 -2.53
C VAL A 115 0.88 11.91 -3.03
N LYS A 116 0.25 12.68 -2.16
CA LYS A 116 -0.84 13.58 -2.52
C LYS A 116 -0.40 14.65 -3.51
N GLN A 117 0.78 15.21 -3.31
CA GLN A 117 1.32 16.22 -4.20
C GLN A 117 1.59 15.66 -5.60
N SER A 118 2.09 14.43 -5.70
CA SER A 118 2.34 13.76 -6.98
C SER A 118 1.06 13.44 -7.72
N VAL A 119 0.02 13.00 -7.00
CA VAL A 119 -1.24 12.53 -7.62
C VAL A 119 -2.18 13.70 -7.94
N VAL A 120 -2.36 14.63 -7.00
CA VAL A 120 -3.36 15.71 -7.11
C VAL A 120 -2.73 17.08 -7.33
N GLY A 121 -1.41 17.22 -7.09
CA GLY A 121 -0.72 18.50 -7.14
C GLY A 121 -0.86 19.30 -5.85
N ASN A 122 -1.48 18.75 -4.81
CA ASN A 122 -1.69 19.42 -3.53
C ASN A 122 -1.47 18.42 -2.39
N GLY A 123 -0.47 18.67 -1.55
CA GLY A 123 -0.12 17.81 -0.41
C GLY A 123 -1.16 17.74 0.69
N HIS A 124 -2.14 18.64 0.68
CA HIS A 124 -3.25 18.67 1.65
C HIS A 124 -4.57 18.19 1.06
N ALA A 125 -4.55 17.49 -0.07
CA ALA A 125 -5.73 16.96 -0.70
C ALA A 125 -6.49 15.98 0.21
N GLN A 126 -7.82 15.99 0.10
CA GLN A 126 -8.68 15.06 0.83
C GLN A 126 -8.62 13.67 0.19
N LYS A 127 -8.99 12.64 0.98
CA LYS A 127 -9.00 11.25 0.50
C LYS A 127 -9.83 11.06 -0.77
N GLU A 128 -10.99 11.71 -0.83
CA GLU A 128 -11.88 11.65 -1.98
C GLU A 128 -11.24 12.20 -3.24
N GLN A 129 -10.45 13.25 -3.11
CA GLN A 129 -9.70 13.82 -4.24
C GLN A 129 -8.63 12.86 -4.76
N VAL A 130 -7.93 12.17 -3.85
CA VAL A 130 -6.94 11.16 -4.22
C VAL A 130 -7.61 9.99 -4.94
N GLN A 131 -8.71 9.47 -4.40
CA GLN A 131 -9.47 8.38 -5.01
C GLN A 131 -9.96 8.75 -6.41
N ASP A 132 -10.52 9.95 -6.58
CA ASP A 132 -11.03 10.42 -7.86
C ASP A 132 -9.91 10.57 -8.90
N MET A 133 -8.78 11.15 -8.49
CA MET A 133 -7.64 11.34 -9.39
C MET A 133 -7.00 10.00 -9.78
N VAL A 134 -6.87 9.06 -8.86
CA VAL A 134 -6.38 7.71 -9.16
C VAL A 134 -7.29 7.02 -10.17
N LYS A 135 -8.62 7.14 -9.99
CA LYS A 135 -9.60 6.62 -10.94
C LYS A 135 -9.38 7.18 -12.34
N ARG A 136 -9.12 8.49 -12.45
CA ARG A 136 -8.89 9.15 -13.73
C ARG A 136 -7.55 8.76 -14.36
N LEU A 137 -6.48 8.81 -13.58
CA LEU A 137 -5.12 8.50 -14.07
C LEU A 137 -4.99 7.07 -14.57
N LEU A 138 -5.67 6.13 -13.93
CA LEU A 138 -5.64 4.72 -14.28
C LEU A 138 -6.83 4.28 -15.12
N ASN A 139 -7.76 5.20 -15.44
CA ASN A 139 -8.96 4.94 -16.22
C ASN A 139 -9.79 3.78 -15.67
N LEU A 140 -10.01 3.80 -14.36
CA LEU A 140 -10.74 2.74 -13.67
C LEU A 140 -12.26 2.85 -13.90
N PRO A 141 -12.98 1.71 -13.98
CA PRO A 141 -14.44 1.72 -14.16
C PRO A 141 -15.20 2.17 -12.93
N ALA A 142 -14.60 2.10 -11.75
CA ALA A 142 -15.22 2.50 -10.48
C ALA A 142 -14.19 3.16 -9.57
N THR A 143 -14.66 3.92 -8.58
CA THR A 143 -13.79 4.55 -7.61
C THR A 143 -13.16 3.49 -6.70
N PRO A 144 -11.81 3.45 -6.57
CA PRO A 144 -11.15 2.50 -5.67
C PRO A 144 -11.43 2.84 -4.21
N SER A 145 -11.28 1.86 -3.32
CA SER A 145 -11.32 2.13 -1.88
C SER A 145 -10.19 3.09 -1.47
N PRO A 146 -10.32 3.80 -0.33
CA PRO A 146 -9.24 4.67 0.13
C PRO A 146 -7.90 3.95 0.27
N ASP A 147 -7.90 2.75 0.83
CA ASP A 147 -6.67 1.97 1.04
C ASP A 147 -6.03 1.54 -0.27
N SER A 148 -6.82 1.10 -1.24
CA SER A 148 -6.32 0.73 -2.56
C SER A 148 -5.83 1.96 -3.33
N ALA A 149 -6.51 3.09 -3.20
CA ALA A 149 -6.10 4.35 -3.86
C ALA A 149 -4.78 4.85 -3.29
N ASP A 150 -4.59 4.77 -1.97
CA ASP A 150 -3.35 5.18 -1.32
C ASP A 150 -2.18 4.29 -1.72
N ALA A 151 -2.43 3.03 -1.98
CA ALA A 151 -1.41 2.10 -2.46
C ALA A 151 -1.00 2.38 -3.91
#